data_ca01f126f248b43a8a8221de47593765
#
_entry.id   ca01f126f248b43a8a8221de47593765
#
_cell.length_a   1.000
_cell.length_b   1.000
_cell.length_c   1.000
_cell.angle_alpha   90.00
_cell.angle_beta   90.00
_cell.angle_gamma   90.00
#
_symmetry.space_group_name_H-M   'P 1'
#
loop_
_entity.id
_entity.type
_entity.pdbx_description
1 polymer ?
#
loop_
_entity_poly.entity_id
_entity_poly.type
_entity_poly.pdbx_seq_one_letter_code
_entity_poly.pdbx_strand_id
1 'polypeptide(L)'
;MSEVYITGHRSPDMDSLCAAYAYAQLKNSVDRVNHYTAVRCGHISDNVSAQFGIIGIEPVPYMRDVHPKVADVVRTDVDPVQAGVPVYELLRIMNKYEKRPSVIPIFDGEQFKGLLSIDDIANWFMNDNIREYPEYELSLDNIELVLQCKPLKRGKVEKFRAPILACASHVDQHPNALVVMPYGARYVQQAMKANVPAIVLTDVKGSLPHIDFSGYDGSVFVSDIEITETIRHLRRAPSVGNLLGQQGPVLQMTDLFDEAKEKFSALKIRGLAVFDGDRYVGFVTRRCFLNKPRHNVILVDHNEPSQSIRGVEEAVIKEIIDHHRLAAPKTNLPIFIDAEPVGSTCTIIYQLFVRNNVVPDIVTSKVLLAGILADTIILRSPTTTGIDVLSVERLAPLSGIADFKAFGKHMFERVEGLERRNPSDVITADMKVYNENGFDIGVGQCEVPTLQDIGNYSSKYIDALNEVKAAKHLDWTLLMITDVLKCRSILLSSGHKLEDRLSYERVEPHVFDMHDAVSRKMQLLPEIIYAVNG
;
A
#
# COMPACT_ATOMS: atom_id res chain seq x y z
N MET A 1 -9.97 9.42 -10.63
CA MET A 1 -9.53 10.25 -9.49
C MET A 1 -8.18 9.74 -9.07
N SER A 2 -7.18 10.61 -8.92
CA SER A 2 -5.90 10.21 -8.34
C SER A 2 -5.90 10.48 -6.84
N GLU A 3 -5.30 9.56 -6.07
CA GLU A 3 -5.15 9.69 -4.63
C GLU A 3 -4.01 10.66 -4.32
N VAL A 4 -4.22 11.56 -3.34
CA VAL A 4 -3.23 12.52 -2.85
C VAL A 4 -3.18 12.42 -1.32
N TYR A 5 -2.04 12.04 -0.77
CA TYR A 5 -1.85 11.93 0.66
C TYR A 5 -1.39 13.26 1.26
N ILE A 6 -2.02 13.69 2.35
CA ILE A 6 -1.62 14.88 3.11
C ILE A 6 -1.02 14.42 4.43
N THR A 7 0.23 14.76 4.67
CA THR A 7 0.96 14.28 5.85
C THR A 7 1.70 15.40 6.56
N GLY A 8 1.65 15.36 7.88
CA GLY A 8 2.55 16.12 8.73
C GLY A 8 3.90 15.43 8.92
N HIS A 9 4.70 15.93 9.86
CA HIS A 9 6.04 15.40 10.16
C HIS A 9 6.03 14.06 10.94
N ARG A 10 7.22 13.40 11.02
CA ARG A 10 7.41 12.08 11.64
C ARG A 10 7.18 12.01 13.15
N SER A 11 7.30 13.12 13.84
CA SER A 11 7.01 13.23 15.27
C SER A 11 5.68 13.98 15.45
N PRO A 12 4.53 13.34 15.13
CA PRO A 12 3.26 14.05 14.96
C PRO A 12 2.83 14.71 16.29
N ASP A 13 2.66 16.01 16.26
CA ASP A 13 2.03 16.82 17.31
C ASP A 13 0.61 17.21 16.93
N MET A 14 0.00 18.07 17.72
CA MET A 14 -1.38 18.49 17.48
C MET A 14 -1.52 19.35 16.22
N ASP A 15 -0.58 20.28 15.96
CA ASP A 15 -0.67 21.15 14.78
C ASP A 15 -0.52 20.33 13.50
N SER A 16 0.47 19.48 13.43
CA SER A 16 0.77 18.59 12.32
C SER A 16 -0.42 17.69 11.91
N LEU A 17 -1.07 17.06 12.89
CA LEU A 17 -2.21 16.16 12.64
C LEU A 17 -3.50 16.93 12.31
N CYS A 18 -3.75 18.03 13.02
CA CYS A 18 -4.91 18.91 12.77
C CYS A 18 -4.81 19.59 11.42
N ALA A 19 -3.62 20.03 11.03
CA ALA A 19 -3.32 20.59 9.72
C ALA A 19 -3.60 19.58 8.60
N ALA A 20 -3.09 18.36 8.72
CA ALA A 20 -3.33 17.32 7.72
C ALA A 20 -4.83 17.02 7.56
N TYR A 21 -5.55 16.85 8.67
CA TYR A 21 -7.00 16.63 8.66
C TYR A 21 -7.76 17.78 7.99
N ALA A 22 -7.56 19.00 8.48
CA ALA A 22 -8.31 20.16 8.02
C ALA A 22 -8.02 20.49 6.55
N TYR A 23 -6.76 20.33 6.11
CA TYR A 23 -6.42 20.60 4.72
C TYR A 23 -7.05 19.57 3.77
N ALA A 24 -7.14 18.29 4.18
CA ALA A 24 -7.86 17.29 3.41
C ALA A 24 -9.35 17.64 3.25
N GLN A 25 -10.01 18.14 4.31
CA GLN A 25 -11.40 18.60 4.22
C GLN A 25 -11.54 19.76 3.22
N LEU A 26 -10.66 20.76 3.28
CA LEU A 26 -10.66 21.87 2.32
C LEU A 26 -10.49 21.38 0.89
N LYS A 27 -9.45 20.59 0.63
CA LYS A 27 -9.13 20.12 -0.73
C LYS A 27 -10.25 19.25 -1.32
N ASN A 28 -10.83 18.35 -0.54
CA ASN A 28 -11.97 17.53 -0.97
C ASN A 28 -13.25 18.37 -1.23
N SER A 29 -13.37 19.56 -0.62
CA SER A 29 -14.51 20.45 -0.87
C SER A 29 -14.36 21.26 -2.17
N VAL A 30 -13.12 21.61 -2.57
CA VAL A 30 -12.86 22.49 -3.72
C VAL A 30 -12.37 21.76 -4.96
N ASP A 31 -11.70 20.63 -4.83
CA ASP A 31 -11.20 19.82 -5.95
C ASP A 31 -12.07 18.57 -6.13
N ARG A 32 -12.60 18.39 -7.34
CA ARG A 32 -13.44 17.24 -7.71
C ARG A 32 -12.70 16.20 -8.58
N VAL A 33 -11.47 16.48 -8.93
CA VAL A 33 -10.65 15.63 -9.80
C VAL A 33 -9.86 14.62 -8.99
N ASN A 34 -9.30 15.04 -7.86
CA ASN A 34 -8.50 14.23 -6.97
C ASN A 34 -9.27 13.89 -5.68
N HIS A 35 -8.80 12.84 -4.99
CA HIS A 35 -9.23 12.50 -3.64
C HIS A 35 -8.07 12.73 -2.68
N TYR A 36 -8.34 13.40 -1.56
CA TYR A 36 -7.31 13.80 -0.59
C TYR A 36 -7.52 13.07 0.73
N THR A 37 -6.51 12.29 1.12
CA THR A 37 -6.53 11.51 2.35
C THR A 37 -5.47 12.03 3.32
N ALA A 38 -5.92 12.51 4.49
CA ALA A 38 -5.01 12.86 5.57
C ALA A 38 -4.42 11.61 6.21
N VAL A 39 -3.10 11.59 6.39
CA VAL A 39 -2.37 10.48 7.02
C VAL A 39 -1.31 11.00 7.97
N ARG A 40 -0.89 10.17 8.92
CA ARG A 40 0.29 10.42 9.75
C ARG A 40 1.39 9.42 9.42
N CYS A 41 2.63 9.86 9.50
CA CYS A 41 3.79 9.02 9.19
C CYS A 41 4.63 8.63 10.42
N GLY A 42 4.14 8.97 11.62
CA GLY A 42 4.75 8.63 12.91
C GLY A 42 3.74 8.11 13.93
N HIS A 43 4.27 7.60 15.03
CA HIS A 43 3.46 7.22 16.19
C HIS A 43 3.08 8.46 16.98
N ILE A 44 1.83 8.54 17.40
CA ILE A 44 1.35 9.61 18.28
C ILE A 44 1.70 9.28 19.73
N SER A 45 2.01 10.32 20.51
CA SER A 45 2.18 10.19 21.94
C SER A 45 0.82 10.05 22.65
N ASP A 46 0.84 9.50 23.86
CA ASP A 46 -0.37 9.37 24.68
C ASP A 46 -1.03 10.74 24.93
N ASN A 47 -0.22 11.79 25.04
CA ASN A 47 -0.70 13.16 25.21
C ASN A 47 -1.50 13.65 24.00
N VAL A 48 -0.97 13.48 22.80
CA VAL A 48 -1.66 13.83 21.54
C VAL A 48 -2.93 13.00 21.40
N SER A 49 -2.86 11.71 21.73
CA SER A 49 -4.04 10.83 21.74
C SER A 49 -5.12 11.32 22.70
N ALA A 50 -4.74 11.71 23.92
CA ALA A 50 -5.66 12.26 24.93
C ALA A 50 -6.31 13.57 24.46
N GLN A 51 -5.53 14.44 23.80
CA GLN A 51 -6.02 15.71 23.24
C GLN A 51 -7.03 15.45 22.12
N PHE A 52 -6.80 14.48 21.22
CA PHE A 52 -7.77 14.07 20.20
C PHE A 52 -9.08 13.54 20.82
N GLY A 53 -8.98 12.82 21.95
CA GLY A 53 -10.15 12.40 22.74
C GLY A 53 -11.02 13.58 23.22
N ILE A 54 -10.41 14.74 23.54
CA ILE A 54 -11.15 15.96 23.91
C ILE A 54 -11.81 16.61 22.70
N ILE A 55 -11.16 16.59 21.54
CA ILE A 55 -11.74 17.07 20.29
C ILE A 55 -12.93 16.20 19.87
N GLY A 56 -12.88 14.91 20.20
CA GLY A 56 -13.94 13.93 19.91
C GLY A 56 -13.85 13.32 18.52
N ILE A 57 -12.63 13.21 17.97
CA ILE A 57 -12.34 12.52 16.71
C ILE A 57 -11.14 11.59 16.89
N GLU A 58 -11.08 10.57 16.03
CA GLU A 58 -9.89 9.73 15.94
C GLU A 58 -8.75 10.45 15.21
N PRO A 59 -7.49 10.26 15.63
CA PRO A 59 -6.35 10.75 14.87
C PRO A 59 -6.32 10.18 13.46
N VAL A 60 -5.75 10.94 12.52
CA VAL A 60 -5.60 10.52 11.13
C VAL A 60 -4.86 9.17 11.01
N PRO A 61 -5.21 8.32 10.03
CA PRO A 61 -4.67 6.96 9.94
C PRO A 61 -3.15 6.95 9.71
N TYR A 62 -2.50 5.91 10.22
CA TYR A 62 -1.07 5.71 10.07
C TYR A 62 -0.73 5.16 8.68
N MET A 63 0.23 5.79 8.01
CA MET A 63 0.84 5.34 6.78
C MET A 63 2.36 5.24 6.97
N ARG A 64 2.90 4.04 6.82
CA ARG A 64 4.33 3.77 7.06
C ARG A 64 5.25 4.47 6.08
N ASP A 65 4.89 4.40 4.78
CA ASP A 65 5.71 4.89 3.68
C ASP A 65 4.85 5.13 2.43
N VAL A 66 5.43 5.86 1.48
CA VAL A 66 4.86 6.11 0.13
C VAL A 66 5.74 5.52 -0.98
N HIS A 67 6.54 4.50 -0.66
CA HIS A 67 7.26 3.76 -1.69
C HIS A 67 6.29 3.04 -2.63
N PRO A 68 6.54 3.06 -3.94
CA PRO A 68 5.76 2.28 -4.89
C PRO A 68 5.84 0.78 -4.59
N LYS A 69 4.69 0.11 -4.67
CA LYS A 69 4.53 -1.31 -4.36
C LYS A 69 3.92 -2.08 -5.53
N VAL A 70 3.94 -3.39 -5.44
CA VAL A 70 3.25 -4.28 -6.39
C VAL A 70 1.76 -3.96 -6.44
N ALA A 71 1.16 -3.55 -5.31
CA ALA A 71 -0.23 -3.11 -5.23
C ALA A 71 -0.59 -2.02 -6.24
N ASP A 72 0.35 -1.12 -6.56
CA ASP A 72 0.12 0.02 -7.45
C ASP A 72 0.09 -0.37 -8.94
N VAL A 73 0.52 -1.60 -9.26
CA VAL A 73 0.69 -2.07 -10.64
C VAL A 73 0.07 -3.44 -10.92
N VAL A 74 -0.54 -4.05 -9.91
CA VAL A 74 -1.23 -5.34 -10.07
C VAL A 74 -2.38 -5.22 -11.07
N ARG A 75 -2.51 -6.23 -11.92
CA ARG A 75 -3.60 -6.33 -12.89
C ARG A 75 -4.65 -7.31 -12.40
N THR A 76 -5.90 -6.90 -12.50
CA THR A 76 -7.10 -7.68 -12.15
C THR A 76 -8.10 -7.76 -13.31
N ASP A 77 -7.69 -7.31 -14.49
CA ASP A 77 -8.52 -7.11 -15.68
C ASP A 77 -8.67 -8.36 -16.55
N VAL A 78 -8.21 -9.51 -16.09
CA VAL A 78 -8.37 -10.81 -16.77
C VAL A 78 -9.10 -11.78 -15.85
N ASP A 79 -10.27 -12.22 -16.29
CA ASP A 79 -11.08 -13.16 -15.53
C ASP A 79 -10.38 -14.53 -15.43
N PRO A 80 -10.48 -15.20 -14.26
CA PRO A 80 -9.94 -16.53 -14.08
C PRO A 80 -10.70 -17.58 -14.89
N VAL A 81 -9.98 -18.61 -15.35
CA VAL A 81 -10.54 -19.73 -16.08
C VAL A 81 -10.38 -21.01 -15.25
N GLN A 82 -11.42 -21.87 -15.24
CA GLN A 82 -11.37 -23.15 -14.51
C GLN A 82 -10.46 -24.16 -15.22
N ALA A 83 -9.66 -24.88 -14.44
CA ALA A 83 -8.67 -25.83 -14.93
C ALA A 83 -9.25 -26.93 -15.83
N GLY A 84 -10.51 -27.32 -15.61
CA GLY A 84 -11.22 -28.32 -16.41
C GLY A 84 -11.71 -27.84 -17.77
N VAL A 85 -11.68 -26.54 -18.06
CA VAL A 85 -12.13 -25.95 -19.34
C VAL A 85 -11.20 -26.40 -20.47
N PRO A 86 -11.73 -26.83 -21.66
CA PRO A 86 -10.90 -27.22 -22.77
C PRO A 86 -10.18 -26.05 -23.44
N VAL A 87 -9.03 -26.30 -24.02
CA VAL A 87 -8.26 -25.31 -24.80
C VAL A 87 -9.11 -24.61 -25.85
N TYR A 88 -10.05 -25.33 -26.47
CA TYR A 88 -11.01 -24.78 -27.43
C TYR A 88 -11.78 -23.56 -26.86
N GLU A 89 -12.34 -23.71 -25.66
CA GLU A 89 -13.12 -22.64 -25.02
C GLU A 89 -12.22 -21.53 -24.51
N LEU A 90 -11.03 -21.85 -23.99
CA LEU A 90 -10.03 -20.86 -23.61
C LEU A 90 -9.70 -19.92 -24.79
N LEU A 91 -9.48 -20.48 -25.99
CA LEU A 91 -9.19 -19.67 -27.19
C LEU A 91 -10.36 -18.76 -27.55
N ARG A 92 -11.61 -19.21 -27.31
CA ARG A 92 -12.81 -18.37 -27.52
C ARG A 92 -12.88 -17.25 -26.49
N ILE A 93 -12.58 -17.54 -25.21
CA ILE A 93 -12.52 -16.54 -24.14
C ILE A 93 -11.45 -15.49 -24.48
N MET A 94 -10.24 -15.90 -24.85
CA MET A 94 -9.15 -14.99 -25.22
C MET A 94 -9.49 -14.06 -26.39
N ASN A 95 -10.30 -14.53 -27.35
CA ASN A 95 -10.70 -13.72 -28.50
C ASN A 95 -11.76 -12.66 -28.15
N LYS A 96 -12.38 -12.70 -26.98
CA LYS A 96 -13.32 -11.66 -26.51
C LYS A 96 -12.59 -10.40 -25.99
N TYR A 97 -11.31 -10.52 -25.61
CA TYR A 97 -10.52 -9.38 -25.19
C TYR A 97 -10.05 -8.56 -26.40
N GLU A 98 -10.21 -7.25 -26.34
CA GLU A 98 -9.69 -6.32 -27.36
C GLU A 98 -8.18 -6.49 -27.57
N LYS A 99 -7.45 -6.66 -26.46
CA LYS A 99 -6.04 -7.03 -26.44
C LYS A 99 -5.89 -8.36 -25.72
N ARG A 100 -5.48 -9.39 -26.44
CA ARG A 100 -5.29 -10.73 -25.86
C ARG A 100 -4.36 -10.66 -24.64
N PRO A 101 -4.77 -11.22 -23.51
CA PRO A 101 -3.92 -11.29 -22.32
C PRO A 101 -2.71 -12.21 -22.59
N SER A 102 -1.54 -11.83 -22.06
CA SER A 102 -0.32 -12.64 -22.19
C SER A 102 -0.26 -13.78 -21.17
N VAL A 103 -1.05 -13.69 -20.11
CA VAL A 103 -1.24 -14.70 -19.07
C VAL A 103 -2.70 -14.73 -18.64
N ILE A 104 -3.17 -15.89 -18.20
CA ILE A 104 -4.53 -16.13 -17.74
C ILE A 104 -4.46 -16.86 -16.40
N PRO A 105 -5.15 -16.39 -15.35
CA PRO A 105 -5.24 -17.10 -14.08
C PRO A 105 -6.06 -18.38 -14.22
N ILE A 106 -5.52 -19.50 -13.76
CA ILE A 106 -6.18 -20.79 -13.77
C ILE A 106 -6.55 -21.19 -12.35
N PHE A 107 -7.81 -21.60 -12.18
CA PHE A 107 -8.37 -22.04 -10.91
C PHE A 107 -8.96 -23.45 -11.00
N ASP A 108 -9.02 -24.13 -9.87
CA ASP A 108 -9.75 -25.37 -9.68
C ASP A 108 -10.71 -25.17 -8.49
N GLY A 109 -11.99 -24.94 -8.81
CA GLY A 109 -12.91 -24.36 -7.86
C GLY A 109 -12.47 -22.97 -7.43
N GLU A 110 -12.20 -22.78 -6.15
CA GLU A 110 -11.69 -21.52 -5.57
C GLU A 110 -10.14 -21.50 -5.44
N GLN A 111 -9.47 -22.63 -5.70
CA GLN A 111 -8.03 -22.74 -5.54
C GLN A 111 -7.29 -22.25 -6.78
N PHE A 112 -6.41 -21.25 -6.60
CA PHE A 112 -5.48 -20.83 -7.63
C PHE A 112 -4.47 -21.95 -7.96
N LYS A 113 -4.32 -22.29 -9.25
CA LYS A 113 -3.39 -23.32 -9.74
C LYS A 113 -2.15 -22.74 -10.40
N GLY A 114 -2.26 -21.58 -11.02
CA GLY A 114 -1.14 -20.96 -11.70
C GLY A 114 -1.59 -19.93 -12.75
N LEU A 115 -0.59 -19.33 -13.40
CA LEU A 115 -0.77 -18.48 -14.56
C LEU A 115 -0.46 -19.25 -15.83
N LEU A 116 -1.41 -19.40 -16.71
CA LEU A 116 -1.21 -19.99 -18.03
C LEU A 116 -0.75 -18.89 -18.99
N SER A 117 0.43 -19.02 -19.54
CA SER A 117 0.97 -18.06 -20.50
C SER A 117 0.67 -18.43 -21.94
N ILE A 118 0.75 -17.44 -22.83
CA ILE A 118 0.64 -17.69 -24.27
C ILE A 118 1.79 -18.58 -24.79
N ASP A 119 2.95 -18.58 -24.11
CA ASP A 119 4.07 -19.46 -24.47
C ASP A 119 3.77 -20.92 -24.11
N ASP A 120 3.08 -21.17 -22.99
CA ASP A 120 2.66 -22.52 -22.59
C ASP A 120 1.69 -23.10 -23.64
N ILE A 121 0.73 -22.26 -24.08
CA ILE A 121 -0.21 -22.65 -25.14
C ILE A 121 0.53 -22.92 -26.46
N ALA A 122 1.46 -22.03 -26.84
CA ALA A 122 2.24 -22.20 -28.06
C ALA A 122 3.11 -23.46 -28.01
N ASN A 123 3.82 -23.69 -26.90
CA ASN A 123 4.64 -24.88 -26.68
C ASN A 123 3.83 -26.17 -26.75
N TRP A 124 2.61 -26.15 -26.19
CA TRP A 124 1.69 -27.29 -26.32
C TRP A 124 1.41 -27.67 -27.78
N PHE A 125 1.15 -26.70 -28.65
CA PHE A 125 0.89 -26.95 -30.08
C PHE A 125 2.17 -27.23 -30.89
N MET A 126 3.35 -26.78 -30.44
CA MET A 126 4.62 -26.93 -31.17
C MET A 126 5.39 -28.21 -30.80
N ASN A 127 5.08 -28.84 -29.66
CA ASN A 127 5.73 -30.07 -29.19
C ASN A 127 5.17 -31.33 -29.86
N ASP A 128 4.88 -31.30 -31.13
CA ASP A 128 4.40 -32.44 -31.89
C ASP A 128 5.61 -33.24 -32.45
N ASN A 129 5.98 -34.31 -31.76
CA ASN A 129 6.99 -35.25 -32.31
C ASN A 129 6.32 -36.10 -33.41
N ILE A 130 6.73 -35.92 -34.65
CA ILE A 130 6.16 -36.61 -35.82
C ILE A 130 6.27 -38.12 -35.71
N ARG A 131 7.17 -38.64 -34.90
CA ARG A 131 7.45 -40.10 -34.76
C ARG A 131 6.69 -40.74 -33.60
N GLU A 132 6.03 -39.97 -32.76
CA GLU A 132 5.31 -40.47 -31.59
C GLU A 132 3.85 -39.98 -31.65
N TYR A 133 2.94 -40.82 -31.17
CA TYR A 133 1.55 -40.43 -30.99
C TYR A 133 1.44 -39.71 -29.61
N PRO A 134 1.28 -38.37 -29.59
CA PRO A 134 1.18 -37.66 -28.33
C PRO A 134 -0.09 -38.08 -27.58
N GLU A 135 0.05 -38.36 -26.29
CA GLU A 135 -1.07 -38.66 -25.43
C GLU A 135 -1.68 -37.41 -24.83
N TYR A 136 -2.98 -37.33 -24.86
CA TYR A 136 -3.78 -36.22 -24.34
C TYR A 136 -4.62 -36.70 -23.14
N GLU A 137 -4.71 -35.87 -22.10
CA GLU A 137 -5.70 -36.08 -21.06
C GLU A 137 -7.04 -35.53 -21.53
N LEU A 138 -8.00 -36.42 -21.73
CA LEU A 138 -9.29 -36.14 -22.34
C LEU A 138 -10.41 -36.40 -21.32
N SER A 139 -11.48 -35.62 -21.38
CA SER A 139 -12.74 -35.92 -20.71
C SER A 139 -13.87 -36.00 -21.73
N LEU A 140 -14.87 -36.85 -21.44
CA LEU A 140 -16.02 -36.99 -22.31
C LEU A 140 -16.76 -35.66 -22.50
N ASP A 141 -16.92 -34.86 -21.43
CA ASP A 141 -17.58 -33.56 -21.48
C ASP A 141 -16.84 -32.58 -22.41
N ASN A 142 -15.50 -32.57 -22.35
CA ASN A 142 -14.71 -31.71 -23.23
C ASN A 142 -14.79 -32.19 -24.69
N ILE A 143 -14.87 -33.50 -24.92
CA ILE A 143 -15.08 -34.06 -26.26
C ILE A 143 -16.45 -33.64 -26.82
N GLU A 144 -17.51 -33.77 -26.01
CA GLU A 144 -18.87 -33.30 -26.38
C GLU A 144 -18.86 -31.81 -26.74
N LEU A 145 -18.23 -30.99 -25.90
CA LEU A 145 -18.20 -29.55 -26.12
C LEU A 145 -17.43 -29.16 -27.38
N VAL A 146 -16.29 -29.78 -27.62
CA VAL A 146 -15.43 -29.47 -28.76
C VAL A 146 -16.01 -29.95 -30.07
N LEU A 147 -16.65 -31.11 -30.11
CA LEU A 147 -17.32 -31.65 -31.27
C LEU A 147 -18.76 -31.15 -31.44
N GLN A 148 -19.29 -30.43 -30.45
CA GLN A 148 -20.67 -29.94 -30.40
C GLN A 148 -21.72 -31.05 -30.66
N CYS A 149 -21.44 -32.27 -30.20
CA CYS A 149 -22.31 -33.42 -30.34
C CYS A 149 -22.42 -34.20 -29.03
N LYS A 150 -23.61 -34.79 -28.79
CA LYS A 150 -23.78 -35.75 -27.69
C LYS A 150 -23.30 -37.12 -28.11
N PRO A 151 -22.75 -37.93 -27.16
CA PRO A 151 -22.39 -39.30 -27.46
C PRO A 151 -23.63 -40.12 -27.80
N LEU A 152 -23.51 -40.95 -28.81
CA LEU A 152 -24.50 -41.97 -29.15
C LEU A 152 -24.56 -43.01 -28.01
N LYS A 153 -23.41 -43.30 -27.41
CA LYS A 153 -23.24 -44.12 -26.23
C LYS A 153 -22.21 -43.48 -25.32
N ARG A 154 -22.55 -43.31 -24.05
CA ARG A 154 -21.62 -42.85 -23.01
C ARG A 154 -21.03 -44.04 -22.28
N GLY A 155 -19.72 -44.18 -22.30
CA GLY A 155 -18.99 -45.24 -21.65
C GLY A 155 -18.84 -45.02 -20.13
N LYS A 156 -18.18 -45.98 -19.45
CA LYS A 156 -17.96 -45.93 -17.99
C LYS A 156 -16.80 -45.00 -17.59
N VAL A 157 -15.84 -44.73 -18.48
CA VAL A 157 -14.64 -43.97 -18.20
C VAL A 157 -14.83 -42.54 -18.64
N GLU A 158 -15.03 -41.61 -17.68
CA GLU A 158 -15.30 -40.19 -17.94
C GLU A 158 -14.03 -39.41 -18.30
N LYS A 159 -12.85 -39.80 -17.79
CA LYS A 159 -11.55 -39.18 -18.06
C LYS A 159 -10.52 -40.27 -18.36
N PHE A 160 -9.72 -40.04 -19.39
CA PHE A 160 -8.68 -40.98 -19.80
C PHE A 160 -7.53 -40.26 -20.49
N ARG A 161 -6.35 -40.89 -20.50
CA ARG A 161 -5.17 -40.42 -21.22
C ARG A 161 -5.01 -41.28 -22.47
N ALA A 162 -4.97 -40.67 -23.63
CA ALA A 162 -5.03 -41.37 -24.90
C ALA A 162 -4.33 -40.61 -26.05
N PRO A 163 -3.68 -41.33 -26.99
CA PRO A 163 -3.37 -40.80 -28.28
C PRO A 163 -4.66 -40.69 -29.12
N ILE A 164 -4.69 -39.76 -30.07
CA ILE A 164 -5.79 -39.63 -31.06
C ILE A 164 -5.33 -40.34 -32.34
N LEU A 165 -5.95 -41.42 -32.68
CA LEU A 165 -5.61 -42.21 -33.85
C LEU A 165 -6.62 -41.99 -35.01
N ALA A 166 -6.09 -41.77 -36.20
CA ALA A 166 -6.87 -41.76 -37.43
C ALA A 166 -7.00 -43.21 -37.89
N CYS A 167 -8.16 -43.83 -37.72
CA CYS A 167 -8.55 -45.20 -38.03
C CYS A 167 -8.02 -46.28 -37.01
N ALA A 168 -8.56 -47.48 -37.12
CA ALA A 168 -8.30 -48.57 -36.16
C ALA A 168 -7.05 -49.42 -36.46
N SER A 169 -6.23 -49.08 -37.45
CA SER A 169 -5.10 -49.92 -37.91
C SER A 169 -3.97 -50.11 -36.89
N HIS A 170 -3.85 -49.20 -35.89
CA HIS A 170 -2.81 -49.25 -34.86
C HIS A 170 -3.38 -49.47 -33.45
N VAL A 171 -4.64 -49.87 -33.36
CA VAL A 171 -5.34 -50.02 -32.06
C VAL A 171 -4.70 -51.09 -31.21
N ASP A 172 -4.15 -52.16 -31.79
CA ASP A 172 -3.46 -53.22 -31.05
C ASP A 172 -2.19 -52.75 -30.34
N GLN A 173 -1.56 -51.67 -30.86
CA GLN A 173 -0.39 -51.03 -30.27
C GLN A 173 -0.78 -49.94 -29.24
N HIS A 174 -1.99 -49.40 -29.35
CA HIS A 174 -2.50 -48.30 -28.51
C HIS A 174 -3.94 -48.60 -28.02
N PRO A 175 -4.13 -49.59 -27.14
CA PRO A 175 -5.47 -50.03 -26.71
C PRO A 175 -6.21 -48.96 -25.90
N ASN A 176 -5.51 -47.93 -25.39
CA ASN A 176 -6.10 -46.80 -24.70
C ASN A 176 -6.38 -45.59 -25.63
N ALA A 177 -6.33 -45.76 -26.96
CA ALA A 177 -6.50 -44.64 -27.90
C ALA A 177 -7.95 -44.12 -28.00
N LEU A 178 -8.07 -42.82 -28.29
CA LEU A 178 -9.27 -42.27 -28.89
C LEU A 178 -9.19 -42.49 -30.42
N VAL A 179 -10.11 -43.27 -30.97
CA VAL A 179 -10.08 -43.62 -32.40
C VAL A 179 -11.07 -42.76 -33.17
N VAL A 180 -10.59 -42.08 -34.21
CA VAL A 180 -11.38 -41.24 -35.10
C VAL A 180 -11.41 -41.90 -36.49
N MET A 181 -12.58 -42.20 -37.01
CA MET A 181 -12.69 -42.88 -38.30
C MET A 181 -13.97 -42.54 -39.02
N PRO A 182 -13.99 -42.60 -40.38
CA PRO A 182 -15.23 -42.61 -41.14
C PRO A 182 -16.04 -43.86 -40.77
N TYR A 183 -17.33 -43.78 -40.85
CA TYR A 183 -18.20 -44.92 -40.58
C TYR A 183 -17.83 -46.10 -41.48
N GLY A 184 -17.51 -47.25 -40.85
CA GLY A 184 -17.19 -48.51 -41.50
C GLY A 184 -17.30 -49.70 -40.55
N ALA A 185 -18.25 -50.60 -40.76
CA ALA A 185 -18.59 -51.67 -39.80
C ALA A 185 -17.40 -52.49 -39.35
N ARG A 186 -16.45 -52.84 -40.26
CA ARG A 186 -15.26 -53.64 -39.95
C ARG A 186 -14.30 -52.92 -38.98
N TYR A 187 -14.04 -51.64 -39.19
CA TYR A 187 -13.12 -50.86 -38.37
C TYR A 187 -13.70 -50.54 -36.99
N VAL A 188 -15.02 -50.29 -36.95
CA VAL A 188 -15.74 -50.07 -35.66
C VAL A 188 -15.66 -51.34 -34.80
N GLN A 189 -15.91 -52.54 -35.40
CA GLN A 189 -15.78 -53.81 -34.66
C GLN A 189 -14.35 -54.08 -34.17
N GLN A 190 -13.32 -53.71 -34.92
CA GLN A 190 -11.94 -53.80 -34.49
C GLN A 190 -11.65 -52.91 -33.25
N ALA A 191 -12.07 -51.64 -33.29
CA ALA A 191 -11.93 -50.71 -32.17
C ALA A 191 -12.71 -51.19 -30.91
N MET A 192 -13.94 -51.69 -31.13
CA MET A 192 -14.75 -52.26 -30.05
C MET A 192 -14.08 -53.51 -29.40
N LYS A 193 -13.52 -54.42 -30.22
CA LYS A 193 -12.80 -55.60 -29.72
C LYS A 193 -11.56 -55.25 -28.92
N ALA A 194 -10.85 -54.17 -29.28
CA ALA A 194 -9.73 -53.64 -28.55
C ALA A 194 -10.16 -52.89 -27.25
N ASN A 195 -11.46 -52.69 -27.08
CA ASN A 195 -12.09 -51.99 -25.97
C ASN A 195 -11.49 -50.62 -25.68
N VAL A 196 -11.24 -49.82 -26.75
CA VAL A 196 -10.73 -48.45 -26.64
C VAL A 196 -11.67 -47.58 -25.81
N PRO A 197 -11.20 -46.52 -25.10
CA PRO A 197 -12.06 -45.69 -24.27
C PRO A 197 -13.10 -44.89 -25.04
N ALA A 198 -12.79 -44.49 -26.30
CA ALA A 198 -13.75 -43.76 -27.12
C ALA A 198 -13.54 -43.94 -28.62
N ILE A 199 -14.63 -43.96 -29.38
CA ILE A 199 -14.69 -43.97 -30.83
C ILE A 199 -15.43 -42.74 -31.31
N VAL A 200 -14.89 -42.03 -32.30
CA VAL A 200 -15.55 -40.91 -33.00
C VAL A 200 -15.79 -41.30 -34.44
N LEU A 201 -17.05 -41.42 -34.82
CA LEU A 201 -17.46 -41.66 -36.19
C LEU A 201 -17.64 -40.34 -36.92
N THR A 202 -16.93 -40.16 -38.04
CA THR A 202 -16.91 -38.91 -38.84
C THR A 202 -17.66 -39.08 -40.15
N ASP A 203 -17.95 -37.94 -40.78
CA ASP A 203 -18.64 -37.86 -42.07
C ASP A 203 -20.05 -38.52 -42.08
N VAL A 204 -20.68 -38.60 -40.93
CA VAL A 204 -22.01 -39.22 -40.84
C VAL A 204 -23.08 -38.21 -41.23
N LYS A 205 -23.58 -38.35 -42.44
CA LYS A 205 -24.68 -37.55 -42.99
C LYS A 205 -25.95 -38.39 -43.04
N GLY A 206 -26.86 -38.19 -42.13
CA GLY A 206 -28.14 -38.90 -42.07
C GLY A 206 -28.21 -40.02 -41.00
N SER A 207 -29.09 -41.02 -41.18
CA SER A 207 -29.28 -42.10 -40.22
C SER A 207 -28.09 -43.05 -40.15
N LEU A 208 -27.65 -43.34 -38.92
CA LEU A 208 -26.61 -44.33 -38.70
C LEU A 208 -27.14 -45.74 -39.04
N PRO A 209 -26.34 -46.58 -39.77
CA PRO A 209 -26.65 -47.99 -39.89
C PRO A 209 -26.60 -48.66 -38.52
N HIS A 210 -27.37 -49.77 -38.38
CA HIS A 210 -27.45 -50.53 -37.15
C HIS A 210 -26.08 -51.17 -36.78
N ILE A 211 -25.37 -50.57 -35.82
CA ILE A 211 -24.26 -51.22 -35.11
C ILE A 211 -24.74 -51.45 -33.69
N ASP A 212 -24.58 -52.65 -33.21
CA ASP A 212 -24.84 -53.00 -31.83
C ASP A 212 -23.62 -52.66 -30.96
N PHE A 213 -23.75 -51.65 -30.12
CA PHE A 213 -22.74 -51.21 -29.15
C PHE A 213 -22.97 -51.79 -27.76
N SER A 214 -23.91 -52.72 -27.55
CA SER A 214 -24.32 -53.19 -26.21
C SER A 214 -23.17 -53.86 -25.44
N GLY A 215 -22.27 -54.56 -26.14
CA GLY A 215 -21.08 -55.22 -25.55
C GLY A 215 -19.81 -54.33 -25.44
N TYR A 216 -19.90 -53.05 -25.73
CA TYR A 216 -18.74 -52.15 -25.70
C TYR A 216 -18.81 -51.20 -24.50
N ASP A 217 -17.74 -51.14 -23.68
CA ASP A 217 -17.67 -50.35 -22.47
C ASP A 217 -17.26 -48.87 -22.71
N GLY A 218 -16.69 -48.56 -23.87
CA GLY A 218 -16.26 -47.23 -24.24
C GLY A 218 -17.38 -46.31 -24.74
N SER A 219 -17.03 -45.08 -25.03
CA SER A 219 -17.96 -44.06 -25.57
C SER A 219 -17.96 -44.03 -27.09
N VAL A 220 -19.11 -43.69 -27.69
CA VAL A 220 -19.25 -43.53 -29.11
C VAL A 220 -19.82 -42.14 -29.42
N PHE A 221 -19.07 -41.34 -30.14
CA PHE A 221 -19.49 -40.04 -30.67
C PHE A 221 -19.74 -40.11 -32.16
N VAL A 222 -20.64 -39.26 -32.64
CA VAL A 222 -20.97 -39.15 -34.07
C VAL A 222 -20.86 -37.70 -34.47
N SER A 223 -20.07 -37.45 -35.50
CA SER A 223 -19.84 -36.11 -36.06
C SER A 223 -20.13 -36.10 -37.56
N ASP A 224 -20.70 -35.02 -38.04
CA ASP A 224 -20.87 -34.74 -39.44
C ASP A 224 -19.64 -34.07 -40.09
N ILE A 225 -18.66 -33.73 -39.27
CA ILE A 225 -17.39 -33.10 -39.66
C ILE A 225 -16.45 -34.17 -40.25
N GLU A 226 -15.63 -33.79 -41.22
CA GLU A 226 -14.62 -34.69 -41.80
C GLU A 226 -13.53 -35.03 -40.79
N ILE A 227 -12.82 -36.16 -41.04
CA ILE A 227 -11.84 -36.74 -40.09
C ILE A 227 -10.72 -35.78 -39.72
N THR A 228 -10.17 -35.03 -40.66
CA THR A 228 -9.05 -34.11 -40.43
C THR A 228 -9.44 -32.98 -39.47
N GLU A 229 -10.58 -32.38 -39.72
CA GLU A 229 -11.13 -31.32 -38.89
C GLU A 229 -11.56 -31.86 -37.53
N THR A 230 -12.14 -33.06 -37.45
CA THR A 230 -12.48 -33.70 -36.17
C THR A 230 -11.24 -33.91 -35.32
N ILE A 231 -10.14 -34.42 -35.87
CA ILE A 231 -8.87 -34.57 -35.16
C ILE A 231 -8.33 -33.20 -34.71
N ARG A 232 -8.40 -32.20 -35.56
CA ARG A 232 -7.98 -30.84 -35.23
C ARG A 232 -8.77 -30.26 -34.06
N HIS A 233 -10.06 -30.52 -33.99
CA HIS A 233 -10.90 -30.12 -32.87
C HIS A 233 -10.58 -30.90 -31.60
N LEU A 234 -10.44 -32.21 -31.68
CA LEU A 234 -10.12 -33.07 -30.56
C LEU A 234 -8.77 -32.73 -29.88
N ARG A 235 -7.76 -32.28 -30.63
CA ARG A 235 -6.49 -31.77 -30.10
C ARG A 235 -6.66 -30.50 -29.23
N ARG A 236 -7.84 -29.90 -29.22
CA ARG A 236 -8.20 -28.75 -28.35
C ARG A 236 -9.14 -29.13 -27.22
N ALA A 237 -9.44 -30.43 -27.06
CA ALA A 237 -10.26 -30.96 -25.99
C ALA A 237 -9.52 -31.07 -24.62
N PRO A 238 -8.18 -31.22 -24.57
CA PRO A 238 -7.49 -31.24 -23.28
C PRO A 238 -7.80 -30.03 -22.41
N SER A 239 -7.87 -30.27 -21.11
CA SER A 239 -8.14 -29.25 -20.10
C SER A 239 -6.96 -28.29 -19.97
N VAL A 240 -7.25 -26.99 -19.80
CA VAL A 240 -6.21 -25.95 -19.71
C VAL A 240 -5.30 -26.10 -18.50
N GLY A 241 -5.77 -26.74 -17.43
CA GLY A 241 -4.94 -27.07 -16.26
C GLY A 241 -3.73 -27.94 -16.62
N ASN A 242 -3.83 -28.78 -17.65
CA ASN A 242 -2.75 -29.66 -18.10
C ASN A 242 -1.69 -28.93 -18.94
N LEU A 243 -1.95 -27.68 -19.32
CA LEU A 243 -1.03 -26.85 -20.10
C LEU A 243 -0.18 -25.94 -19.20
N LEU A 244 -0.44 -25.91 -17.89
CA LEU A 244 0.32 -25.06 -16.98
C LEU A 244 1.80 -25.43 -17.03
N GLY A 245 2.63 -24.50 -17.48
CA GLY A 245 4.07 -24.60 -17.47
C GLY A 245 4.69 -24.30 -16.10
N GLN A 246 5.98 -24.00 -16.12
CA GLN A 246 6.70 -23.62 -14.92
C GLN A 246 6.14 -22.34 -14.32
N GLN A 247 5.71 -22.42 -13.06
CA GLN A 247 5.24 -21.27 -12.31
C GLN A 247 6.42 -20.55 -11.65
N GLY A 248 6.34 -19.23 -11.58
CA GLY A 248 7.31 -18.40 -10.87
C GLY A 248 7.00 -18.27 -9.39
N PRO A 249 7.87 -17.57 -8.64
CA PRO A 249 7.57 -17.18 -7.28
C PRO A 249 6.33 -16.25 -7.26
N VAL A 250 5.60 -16.29 -6.15
CA VAL A 250 4.50 -15.36 -5.91
C VAL A 250 5.03 -14.02 -5.39
N LEU A 251 4.32 -12.94 -5.68
CA LEU A 251 4.56 -11.62 -5.11
C LEU A 251 3.45 -11.28 -4.13
N GLN A 252 3.78 -10.49 -3.13
CA GLN A 252 2.80 -9.90 -2.21
C GLN A 252 2.44 -8.48 -2.65
N MET A 253 1.22 -8.04 -2.36
CA MET A 253 0.77 -6.66 -2.60
C MET A 253 1.72 -5.63 -1.98
N THR A 254 2.34 -5.98 -0.85
CA THR A 254 3.24 -5.13 -0.07
C THR A 254 4.70 -5.13 -0.56
N ASP A 255 5.06 -6.01 -1.51
CA ASP A 255 6.42 -6.05 -2.05
C ASP A 255 6.76 -4.71 -2.74
N LEU A 256 8.00 -4.25 -2.55
CA LEU A 256 8.47 -3.02 -3.18
C LEU A 256 8.59 -3.20 -4.71
N PHE A 257 8.18 -2.17 -5.44
CA PHE A 257 8.18 -2.17 -6.90
C PHE A 257 9.54 -2.56 -7.51
N ASP A 258 10.62 -1.97 -7.03
CA ASP A 258 11.96 -2.20 -7.59
C ASP A 258 12.47 -3.61 -7.29
N GLU A 259 12.24 -4.13 -6.09
CA GLU A 259 12.58 -5.50 -5.73
C GLU A 259 11.80 -6.53 -6.56
N ALA A 260 10.50 -6.30 -6.74
CA ALA A 260 9.65 -7.15 -7.57
C ALA A 260 10.07 -7.10 -9.04
N LYS A 261 10.43 -5.93 -9.54
CA LYS A 261 10.97 -5.72 -10.90
C LYS A 261 12.26 -6.49 -11.10
N GLU A 262 13.19 -6.43 -10.17
CA GLU A 262 14.46 -7.14 -10.22
C GLU A 262 14.24 -8.67 -10.22
N LYS A 263 13.47 -9.19 -9.25
CA LYS A 263 13.08 -10.60 -9.19
C LYS A 263 12.47 -11.08 -10.51
N PHE A 264 11.54 -10.31 -11.07
CA PHE A 264 10.87 -10.68 -12.32
C PHE A 264 11.80 -10.63 -13.53
N SER A 265 12.74 -9.70 -13.58
CA SER A 265 13.67 -9.55 -14.69
C SER A 265 14.59 -10.75 -14.87
N ALA A 266 14.94 -11.43 -13.79
CA ALA A 266 15.77 -12.64 -13.78
C ALA A 266 15.04 -13.90 -14.31
N LEU A 267 13.71 -13.87 -14.44
CA LEU A 267 12.90 -15.03 -14.80
C LEU A 267 12.52 -15.03 -16.28
N LYS A 268 12.44 -16.23 -16.88
CA LYS A 268 11.99 -16.40 -18.28
C LYS A 268 10.50 -16.74 -18.37
N ILE A 269 9.65 -16.01 -17.62
CA ILE A 269 8.21 -16.21 -17.58
C ILE A 269 7.46 -14.94 -17.98
N ARG A 270 6.17 -15.06 -18.32
CA ARG A 270 5.35 -13.96 -18.83
C ARG A 270 4.65 -13.18 -17.73
N GLY A 271 4.40 -13.77 -16.58
CA GLY A 271 3.70 -13.14 -15.47
C GLY A 271 4.05 -13.78 -14.13
N LEU A 272 3.83 -13.02 -13.06
CA LEU A 272 3.90 -13.48 -11.66
C LEU A 272 2.55 -13.24 -11.00
N ALA A 273 2.10 -14.23 -10.25
CA ALA A 273 0.89 -14.13 -9.42
C ALA A 273 1.15 -13.20 -8.23
N VAL A 274 0.13 -12.41 -7.89
CA VAL A 274 0.15 -11.47 -6.76
C VAL A 274 -0.89 -11.88 -5.74
N PHE A 275 -0.49 -11.90 -4.48
CA PHE A 275 -1.30 -12.29 -3.35
C PHE A 275 -1.39 -11.17 -2.30
N ASP A 276 -2.46 -11.21 -1.52
CA ASP A 276 -2.64 -10.47 -0.28
C ASP A 276 -2.77 -11.52 0.85
N GLY A 277 -1.64 -11.77 1.54
CA GLY A 277 -1.50 -12.96 2.38
C GLY A 277 -1.61 -14.24 1.53
N ASP A 278 -2.61 -15.06 1.80
CA ASP A 278 -2.87 -16.30 1.06
C ASP A 278 -3.92 -16.13 -0.05
N ARG A 279 -4.52 -14.95 -0.17
CA ARG A 279 -5.57 -14.68 -1.16
C ARG A 279 -4.96 -14.17 -2.47
N TYR A 280 -5.24 -14.87 -3.56
CA TYR A 280 -4.91 -14.38 -4.90
C TYR A 280 -5.67 -13.08 -5.20
N VAL A 281 -4.93 -12.07 -5.64
CA VAL A 281 -5.49 -10.75 -6.01
C VAL A 281 -5.44 -10.52 -7.51
N GLY A 282 -4.36 -10.92 -8.16
CA GLY A 282 -4.14 -10.65 -9.55
C GLY A 282 -2.75 -11.07 -10.00
N PHE A 283 -2.24 -10.45 -11.03
CA PHE A 283 -0.93 -10.75 -11.58
C PHE A 283 -0.22 -9.50 -12.08
N VAL A 284 1.09 -9.62 -12.24
CA VAL A 284 1.90 -8.61 -12.94
C VAL A 284 2.58 -9.21 -14.17
N THR A 285 2.81 -8.36 -15.15
CA THR A 285 3.60 -8.67 -16.36
C THR A 285 4.76 -7.70 -16.46
N ARG A 286 5.73 -7.93 -17.36
CA ARG A 286 6.84 -6.99 -17.56
C ARG A 286 6.40 -5.56 -17.91
N ARG A 287 5.24 -5.42 -18.54
CA ARG A 287 4.66 -4.10 -18.85
C ARG A 287 4.31 -3.30 -17.61
N CYS A 288 3.92 -3.95 -16.53
CA CYS A 288 3.60 -3.30 -15.26
C CYS A 288 4.81 -2.56 -14.67
N PHE A 289 6.03 -3.00 -15.00
CA PHE A 289 7.27 -2.43 -14.49
C PHE A 289 7.96 -1.45 -15.46
N LEU A 290 7.32 -1.04 -16.56
CA LEU A 290 7.89 -0.08 -17.50
C LEU A 290 7.92 1.34 -16.92
N ASN A 291 6.88 1.71 -16.21
CA ASN A 291 6.76 3.02 -15.57
C ASN A 291 6.58 2.83 -14.07
N LYS A 292 7.51 3.36 -13.28
CA LYS A 292 7.41 3.36 -11.83
C LYS A 292 6.30 4.33 -11.40
N PRO A 293 5.25 3.87 -10.69
CA PRO A 293 4.24 4.76 -10.17
C PRO A 293 4.85 5.67 -9.11
N ARG A 294 4.22 6.83 -8.89
CA ARG A 294 4.62 7.78 -7.86
C ARG A 294 3.39 8.24 -7.12
N HIS A 295 3.38 8.14 -5.81
CA HIS A 295 2.33 8.69 -4.98
C HIS A 295 2.37 10.21 -4.97
N ASN A 296 1.20 10.86 -4.96
CA ASN A 296 1.11 12.31 -4.81
C ASN A 296 1.02 12.62 -3.32
N VAL A 297 1.82 13.58 -2.86
CA VAL A 297 1.92 13.96 -1.45
C VAL A 297 1.83 15.48 -1.30
N ILE A 298 1.14 15.92 -0.27
CA ILE A 298 1.16 17.30 0.23
C ILE A 298 1.79 17.26 1.62
N LEU A 299 2.73 18.15 1.84
CA LEU A 299 3.41 18.29 3.12
C LEU A 299 2.78 19.43 3.91
N VAL A 300 2.41 19.18 5.16
CA VAL A 300 1.93 20.21 6.09
C VAL A 300 2.77 20.19 7.34
N ASP A 301 3.03 21.37 7.91
CA ASP A 301 3.76 21.57 9.15
C ASP A 301 5.20 21.06 9.12
N HIS A 302 5.75 20.90 7.96
CA HIS A 302 7.16 20.63 7.67
C HIS A 302 7.45 20.74 6.19
N ASN A 303 8.72 20.96 5.84
CA ASN A 303 9.16 21.02 4.44
C ASN A 303 10.45 20.21 4.19
N GLU A 304 11.07 19.66 5.21
CA GLU A 304 12.31 18.89 5.10
C GLU A 304 12.02 17.40 4.87
N PRO A 305 12.64 16.74 3.84
CA PRO A 305 12.44 15.30 3.59
C PRO A 305 12.84 14.41 4.77
N SER A 306 13.83 14.83 5.55
CA SER A 306 14.30 14.13 6.76
C SER A 306 13.20 13.99 7.83
N GLN A 307 12.27 14.93 7.88
CA GLN A 307 11.14 14.95 8.82
C GLN A 307 9.86 14.36 8.22
N SER A 308 9.86 14.01 6.92
CA SER A 308 8.68 13.60 6.17
C SER A 308 8.45 12.09 6.20
N ILE A 309 7.36 11.65 5.57
CA ILE A 309 7.03 10.24 5.35
C ILE A 309 8.15 9.54 4.56
N ARG A 310 8.44 8.29 4.90
CA ARG A 310 9.43 7.48 4.17
C ARG A 310 9.05 7.32 2.71
N GLY A 311 10.02 7.47 1.81
CA GLY A 311 9.80 7.39 0.37
C GLY A 311 9.30 8.70 -0.26
N VAL A 312 9.28 9.81 0.48
CA VAL A 312 8.87 11.13 -0.04
C VAL A 312 9.76 11.59 -1.20
N GLU A 313 11.03 11.19 -1.22
CA GLU A 313 12.00 11.46 -2.30
C GLU A 313 11.62 10.80 -3.63
N GLU A 314 10.82 9.73 -3.58
CA GLU A 314 10.28 9.04 -4.76
C GLU A 314 8.88 9.52 -5.14
N ALA A 315 8.21 10.22 -4.24
CA ALA A 315 6.86 10.74 -4.44
C ALA A 315 6.83 11.99 -5.34
N VAL A 316 5.64 12.45 -5.67
CA VAL A 316 5.40 13.74 -6.31
C VAL A 316 4.84 14.68 -5.25
N ILE A 317 5.68 15.56 -4.74
CA ILE A 317 5.22 16.62 -3.83
C ILE A 317 4.41 17.60 -4.67
N LYS A 318 3.16 17.84 -4.27
CA LYS A 318 2.23 18.76 -4.94
C LYS A 318 2.22 20.13 -4.31
N GLU A 319 2.21 20.18 -2.98
CA GLU A 319 2.06 21.39 -2.20
C GLU A 319 2.83 21.26 -0.88
N ILE A 320 3.27 22.40 -0.35
CA ILE A 320 3.87 22.53 0.99
C ILE A 320 3.16 23.68 1.71
N ILE A 321 2.59 23.41 2.89
CA ILE A 321 1.97 24.40 3.76
C ILE A 321 2.68 24.36 5.11
N ASP A 322 3.39 25.42 5.47
CA ASP A 322 4.30 25.36 6.61
C ASP A 322 4.54 26.75 7.24
N HIS A 323 4.77 26.78 8.55
CA HIS A 323 5.17 27.97 9.27
C HIS A 323 6.63 27.95 9.75
N HIS A 324 7.37 26.90 9.41
CA HIS A 324 8.78 26.73 9.74
C HIS A 324 9.70 27.41 8.72
N ARG A 325 11.00 27.48 9.06
CA ARG A 325 12.02 27.91 8.10
C ARG A 325 12.03 26.98 6.89
N LEU A 326 12.22 27.54 5.70
CA LEU A 326 12.24 26.76 4.49
C LEU A 326 13.59 26.08 4.26
N ALA A 327 13.56 24.76 4.15
CA ALA A 327 14.64 23.91 3.64
C ALA A 327 14.03 22.91 2.65
N ALA A 328 13.18 23.41 1.76
CA ALA A 328 12.32 22.64 0.89
C ALA A 328 13.11 21.68 -0.02
N PRO A 329 12.56 20.49 -0.32
CA PRO A 329 13.18 19.52 -1.22
C PRO A 329 13.25 20.07 -2.66
N LYS A 330 14.20 19.55 -3.45
CA LYS A 330 14.21 19.79 -4.88
C LYS A 330 13.03 19.09 -5.53
N THR A 331 12.22 19.84 -6.26
CA THR A 331 11.08 19.30 -7.01
C THR A 331 11.35 19.35 -8.51
N ASN A 332 10.83 18.37 -9.25
CA ASN A 332 10.99 18.32 -10.71
C ASN A 332 10.02 19.26 -11.45
N LEU A 333 8.96 19.69 -10.79
CA LEU A 333 7.92 20.57 -11.32
C LEU A 333 7.69 21.72 -10.34
N PRO A 334 7.20 22.88 -10.82
CA PRO A 334 6.71 23.92 -9.93
C PRO A 334 5.59 23.38 -9.02
N ILE A 335 5.65 23.72 -7.73
CA ILE A 335 4.67 23.33 -6.73
C ILE A 335 4.10 24.57 -6.04
N PHE A 336 2.94 24.42 -5.41
CA PHE A 336 2.39 25.46 -4.54
C PHE A 336 3.10 25.39 -3.18
N ILE A 337 3.58 26.54 -2.69
CA ILE A 337 4.15 26.68 -1.34
C ILE A 337 3.46 27.85 -0.68
N ASP A 338 2.84 27.61 0.48
CA ASP A 338 2.33 28.66 1.37
C ASP A 338 3.09 28.55 2.70
N ALA A 339 4.00 29.50 2.90
CA ALA A 339 4.86 29.54 4.08
C ALA A 339 4.80 30.92 4.71
N GLU A 340 4.16 31.01 5.87
CA GLU A 340 3.93 32.28 6.57
C GLU A 340 4.51 32.19 8.00
N PRO A 341 5.10 33.30 8.52
CA PRO A 341 5.66 33.34 9.88
C PRO A 341 4.54 33.57 10.91
N VAL A 342 3.67 32.59 11.05
CA VAL A 342 2.57 32.55 12.04
C VAL A 342 2.85 31.54 13.13
N GLY A 343 2.00 31.49 14.15
CA GLY A 343 2.17 30.62 15.30
C GLY A 343 1.85 29.15 15.04
N SER A 344 1.10 28.82 13.95
CA SER A 344 0.65 27.45 13.69
C SER A 344 0.32 27.28 12.20
N THR A 345 0.61 26.10 11.63
CA THR A 345 0.20 25.74 10.27
C THR A 345 -1.33 25.69 10.12
N CYS A 346 -2.07 25.33 11.17
CA CYS A 346 -3.53 25.39 11.18
C CYS A 346 -4.05 26.83 10.94
N THR A 347 -3.31 27.86 11.32
CA THR A 347 -3.64 29.26 11.00
C THR A 347 -3.59 29.51 9.49
N ILE A 348 -2.54 29.06 8.81
CA ILE A 348 -2.41 29.17 7.35
C ILE A 348 -3.56 28.43 6.66
N ILE A 349 -3.85 27.21 7.11
CA ILE A 349 -4.94 26.41 6.54
C ILE A 349 -6.29 27.08 6.74
N TYR A 350 -6.56 27.69 7.90
CA TYR A 350 -7.78 28.45 8.09
C TYR A 350 -7.87 29.64 7.13
N GLN A 351 -6.77 30.36 6.90
CA GLN A 351 -6.73 31.41 5.88
C GLN A 351 -7.01 30.85 4.47
N LEU A 352 -6.52 29.65 4.15
CA LEU A 352 -6.83 28.98 2.87
C LEU A 352 -8.34 28.65 2.76
N PHE A 353 -9.01 28.26 3.84
CA PHE A 353 -10.48 28.15 3.85
C PHE A 353 -11.14 29.49 3.48
N VAL A 354 -10.70 30.56 4.10
CA VAL A 354 -11.23 31.91 3.83
C VAL A 354 -10.94 32.36 2.38
N ARG A 355 -9.72 32.18 1.90
CA ARG A 355 -9.32 32.51 0.51
C ARG A 355 -10.13 31.75 -0.54
N ASN A 356 -10.56 30.52 -0.23
CA ASN A 356 -11.39 29.68 -1.11
C ASN A 356 -12.91 29.92 -0.91
N ASN A 357 -13.31 30.82 -0.04
CA ASN A 357 -14.72 31.06 0.34
C ASN A 357 -15.43 29.79 0.87
N VAL A 358 -14.71 28.93 1.59
CA VAL A 358 -15.24 27.74 2.24
C VAL A 358 -15.30 27.99 3.74
N VAL A 359 -16.45 27.72 4.33
CA VAL A 359 -16.61 27.75 5.79
C VAL A 359 -16.35 26.34 6.31
N PRO A 360 -15.37 26.15 7.21
CA PRO A 360 -15.14 24.83 7.80
C PRO A 360 -16.35 24.42 8.66
N ASP A 361 -16.69 23.14 8.63
CA ASP A 361 -17.73 22.59 9.51
C ASP A 361 -17.31 22.63 10.99
N ILE A 362 -18.24 22.28 11.88
CA ILE A 362 -18.03 22.34 13.34
C ILE A 362 -16.81 21.51 13.77
N VAL A 363 -16.66 20.31 13.20
CA VAL A 363 -15.55 19.39 13.55
C VAL A 363 -14.23 19.96 13.05
N THR A 364 -14.16 20.33 11.78
CA THR A 364 -12.97 20.94 11.16
C THR A 364 -12.58 22.23 11.86
N SER A 365 -13.56 23.08 12.24
CA SER A 365 -13.30 24.31 13.01
C SER A 365 -12.69 24.00 14.38
N LYS A 366 -13.19 22.95 15.08
CA LYS A 366 -12.65 22.54 16.37
C LYS A 366 -11.23 21.97 16.23
N VAL A 367 -10.96 21.20 15.18
CA VAL A 367 -9.63 20.66 14.87
C VAL A 367 -8.64 21.80 14.60
N LEU A 368 -8.98 22.76 13.74
CA LEU A 368 -8.14 23.92 13.46
C LEU A 368 -7.87 24.73 14.73
N LEU A 369 -8.91 24.99 15.52
CA LEU A 369 -8.79 25.70 16.80
C LEU A 369 -7.85 24.98 17.76
N ALA A 370 -7.96 23.66 17.86
CA ALA A 370 -7.12 22.86 18.74
C ALA A 370 -5.63 22.88 18.31
N GLY A 371 -5.34 22.76 17.01
CA GLY A 371 -3.98 22.88 16.47
C GLY A 371 -3.36 24.25 16.80
N ILE A 372 -4.08 25.34 16.52
CA ILE A 372 -3.59 26.69 16.82
C ILE A 372 -3.33 26.88 18.33
N LEU A 373 -4.26 26.46 19.20
CA LEU A 373 -4.11 26.61 20.64
C LEU A 373 -2.97 25.75 21.19
N ALA A 374 -2.71 24.59 20.62
CA ALA A 374 -1.61 23.74 21.02
C ALA A 374 -0.26 24.40 20.70
N ASP A 375 -0.02 24.78 19.45
CA ASP A 375 1.27 25.31 18.99
C ASP A 375 1.57 26.71 19.51
N THR A 376 0.52 27.51 19.71
CA THR A 376 0.65 28.86 20.31
C THR A 376 0.63 28.88 21.85
N ILE A 377 0.53 27.75 22.51
CA ILE A 377 0.38 27.65 23.97
C ILE A 377 -0.77 28.57 24.45
N ILE A 378 -1.94 28.37 23.88
CA ILE A 378 -3.14 29.17 24.16
C ILE A 378 -2.87 30.67 23.91
N LEU A 379 -2.26 31.00 22.77
CA LEU A 379 -1.87 32.36 22.33
C LEU A 379 -0.84 33.05 23.26
N ARG A 380 0.00 32.28 23.98
CA ARG A 380 1.03 32.81 24.86
C ARG A 380 2.45 32.61 24.34
N SER A 381 2.63 31.77 23.32
CA SER A 381 3.94 31.59 22.67
C SER A 381 4.43 32.89 22.05
N PRO A 382 5.73 33.19 22.10
CA PRO A 382 6.30 34.33 21.37
C PRO A 382 6.22 34.20 19.86
N THR A 383 5.87 33.00 19.34
CA THR A 383 5.58 32.77 17.93
C THR A 383 4.17 33.25 17.52
N THR A 384 3.30 33.50 18.52
CA THR A 384 1.91 33.94 18.27
C THR A 384 1.87 35.28 17.57
N THR A 385 1.08 35.36 16.50
CA THR A 385 0.85 36.59 15.73
C THR A 385 -0.57 37.06 15.86
N GLY A 386 -0.84 38.32 15.42
CA GLY A 386 -2.21 38.83 15.35
C GLY A 386 -3.13 38.00 14.45
N ILE A 387 -2.57 37.27 13.47
CA ILE A 387 -3.34 36.44 12.56
C ILE A 387 -3.82 35.16 13.29
N ASP A 388 -3.01 34.58 14.17
CA ASP A 388 -3.41 33.45 15.02
C ASP A 388 -4.56 33.85 15.95
N VAL A 389 -4.45 35.03 16.60
CA VAL A 389 -5.50 35.56 17.48
C VAL A 389 -6.82 35.73 16.72
N LEU A 390 -6.79 36.36 15.57
CA LEU A 390 -7.99 36.57 14.73
C LEU A 390 -8.57 35.22 14.24
N SER A 391 -7.73 34.24 13.93
CA SER A 391 -8.16 32.92 13.50
C SER A 391 -8.88 32.19 14.64
N VAL A 392 -8.33 32.22 15.85
CA VAL A 392 -8.95 31.65 17.05
C VAL A 392 -10.30 32.30 17.35
N GLU A 393 -10.36 33.64 17.32
CA GLU A 393 -11.62 34.38 17.57
C GLU A 393 -12.72 34.02 16.57
N ARG A 394 -12.37 33.73 15.33
CA ARG A 394 -13.33 33.35 14.29
C ARG A 394 -13.69 31.85 14.36
N LEU A 395 -12.73 30.99 14.67
CA LEU A 395 -12.94 29.53 14.75
C LEU A 395 -13.73 29.11 15.99
N ALA A 396 -13.54 29.80 17.13
CA ALA A 396 -14.22 29.48 18.38
C ALA A 396 -15.76 29.40 18.22
N PRO A 397 -16.45 30.39 17.70
CA PRO A 397 -17.90 30.30 17.50
C PRO A 397 -18.28 29.23 16.44
N LEU A 398 -17.47 29.03 15.39
CA LEU A 398 -17.73 28.01 14.37
C LEU A 398 -17.59 26.60 14.92
N SER A 399 -16.69 26.39 15.88
CA SER A 399 -16.45 25.11 16.55
C SER A 399 -17.46 24.78 17.65
N GLY A 400 -18.34 25.72 18.01
CA GLY A 400 -19.25 25.63 19.14
C GLY A 400 -18.58 25.79 20.51
N ILE A 401 -17.33 26.28 20.56
CA ILE A 401 -16.56 26.49 21.80
C ILE A 401 -16.71 27.95 22.22
N ALA A 402 -17.41 28.19 23.34
CA ALA A 402 -17.66 29.51 23.84
C ALA A 402 -16.42 30.16 24.50
N ASP A 403 -15.61 29.36 25.19
CA ASP A 403 -14.38 29.79 25.85
C ASP A 403 -13.19 28.96 25.38
N PHE A 404 -12.49 29.48 24.38
CA PHE A 404 -11.31 28.81 23.82
C PHE A 404 -10.13 28.71 24.82
N LYS A 405 -10.05 29.60 25.82
CA LYS A 405 -9.01 29.54 26.85
C LYS A 405 -9.24 28.38 27.80
N ALA A 406 -10.50 28.21 28.24
CA ALA A 406 -10.88 27.04 29.04
C ALA A 406 -10.71 25.74 28.27
N PHE A 407 -11.06 25.70 26.97
CA PHE A 407 -10.86 24.56 26.09
C PHE A 407 -9.37 24.22 25.94
N GLY A 408 -8.53 25.18 25.61
CA GLY A 408 -7.09 25.00 25.50
C GLY A 408 -6.47 24.51 26.82
N LYS A 409 -6.86 25.12 27.95
CA LYS A 409 -6.41 24.66 29.28
C LYS A 409 -6.79 23.20 29.53
N HIS A 410 -8.02 22.81 29.21
CA HIS A 410 -8.50 21.42 29.36
C HIS A 410 -7.69 20.43 28.49
N MET A 411 -7.30 20.82 27.26
CA MET A 411 -6.42 20.00 26.41
C MET A 411 -5.07 19.71 27.09
N PHE A 412 -4.47 20.72 27.74
CA PHE A 412 -3.18 20.54 28.43
C PHE A 412 -3.28 19.86 29.80
N GLU A 413 -4.39 20.03 30.53
CA GLU A 413 -4.60 19.37 31.83
C GLU A 413 -4.67 17.83 31.73
N ARG A 414 -4.98 17.28 30.56
CA ARG A 414 -5.01 15.84 30.30
C ARG A 414 -3.64 15.26 29.95
N VAL A 415 -2.66 16.11 29.77
CA VAL A 415 -1.28 15.69 29.51
C VAL A 415 -0.72 14.98 30.74
N GLU A 416 -0.24 13.77 30.56
CA GLU A 416 0.33 12.98 31.66
C GLU A 416 1.62 13.64 32.21
N GLY A 417 1.75 13.69 33.52
CA GLY A 417 2.96 14.23 34.19
C GLY A 417 4.20 13.39 33.92
N LEU A 418 5.38 13.98 34.07
CA LEU A 418 6.68 13.33 33.81
C LEU A 418 6.96 12.09 34.65
N GLU A 419 6.33 11.97 35.80
CA GLU A 419 6.53 10.86 36.75
C GLU A 419 6.25 9.48 36.13
N ARG A 420 5.23 9.39 35.26
CA ARG A 420 4.74 8.14 34.66
C ARG A 420 5.30 7.87 33.29
N ARG A 421 5.89 8.87 32.65
CA ARG A 421 6.42 8.77 31.31
C ARG A 421 7.79 8.09 31.27
N ASN A 422 8.08 7.36 30.20
CA ASN A 422 9.42 6.89 29.90
C ASN A 422 10.31 8.07 29.47
N PRO A 423 11.43 8.37 30.16
CA PRO A 423 12.25 9.51 29.82
C PRO A 423 12.81 9.50 28.39
N SER A 424 13.28 8.35 27.90
CA SER A 424 13.84 8.25 26.54
C SER A 424 12.79 8.55 25.48
N ASP A 425 11.54 8.11 25.69
CA ASP A 425 10.42 8.41 24.78
C ASP A 425 10.08 9.89 24.81
N VAL A 426 10.05 10.53 25.99
CA VAL A 426 9.82 11.98 26.12
C VAL A 426 10.89 12.79 25.41
N ILE A 427 12.17 12.44 25.61
CA ILE A 427 13.30 13.14 24.99
C ILE A 427 13.25 13.05 23.47
N THR A 428 12.89 11.88 22.94
CA THR A 428 12.95 11.60 21.51
C THR A 428 11.67 11.94 20.74
N ALA A 429 10.54 12.11 21.44
CA ALA A 429 9.23 12.38 20.82
C ALA A 429 9.22 13.63 19.92
N ASP A 430 9.73 14.76 20.45
CA ASP A 430 9.93 16.00 19.70
C ASP A 430 11.39 16.45 19.80
N MET A 431 12.32 15.62 19.35
CA MET A 431 13.73 15.93 19.33
C MET A 431 14.16 16.40 17.95
N LYS A 432 14.79 17.57 17.87
CA LYS A 432 15.45 18.10 16.68
C LYS A 432 16.96 18.07 16.87
N VAL A 433 17.68 17.65 15.84
CA VAL A 433 19.17 17.66 15.85
C VAL A 433 19.62 18.84 15.02
N TYR A 434 20.51 19.63 15.61
CA TYR A 434 21.14 20.79 14.98
C TYR A 434 22.64 20.54 14.86
N ASN A 435 23.21 20.80 13.70
CA ASN A 435 24.65 20.81 13.50
C ASN A 435 25.13 22.26 13.48
N GLU A 436 25.83 22.66 14.54
CA GLU A 436 26.30 24.02 14.72
C GLU A 436 27.79 23.99 15.04
N ASN A 437 28.61 24.63 14.19
CA ASN A 437 30.06 24.72 14.32
C ASN A 437 30.77 23.36 14.57
N GLY A 438 30.25 22.28 13.94
CA GLY A 438 30.80 20.93 14.03
C GLY A 438 30.32 20.12 15.25
N PHE A 439 29.38 20.64 16.04
CA PHE A 439 28.72 19.91 17.13
C PHE A 439 27.33 19.44 16.70
N ASP A 440 27.04 18.17 16.91
CA ASP A 440 25.71 17.59 16.73
C ASP A 440 24.92 17.66 18.05
N ILE A 441 23.95 18.58 18.11
CA ILE A 441 23.20 18.92 19.32
C ILE A 441 21.75 18.45 19.19
N GLY A 442 21.34 17.55 20.06
CA GLY A 442 19.95 17.11 20.14
C GLY A 442 19.15 17.95 21.15
N VAL A 443 18.07 18.57 20.72
CA VAL A 443 17.20 19.39 21.57
C VAL A 443 15.78 18.82 21.56
N GLY A 444 15.39 18.14 22.62
CA GLY A 444 14.02 17.70 22.88
C GLY A 444 13.18 18.83 23.49
N GLN A 445 11.89 18.77 23.28
CA GLN A 445 10.91 19.62 23.95
C GLN A 445 9.73 18.78 24.41
N CYS A 446 9.24 19.07 25.60
CA CYS A 446 7.99 18.50 26.07
C CYS A 446 7.20 19.51 26.89
N GLU A 447 5.90 19.35 26.90
CA GLU A 447 4.96 20.16 27.62
C GLU A 447 4.36 19.38 28.79
N VAL A 448 4.19 20.06 29.91
CA VAL A 448 3.62 19.49 31.12
C VAL A 448 2.61 20.46 31.74
N PRO A 449 1.60 19.96 32.44
CA PRO A 449 0.66 20.83 33.16
C PRO A 449 1.29 21.55 34.32
N THR A 450 2.38 21.03 34.92
CA THR A 450 3.10 21.66 36.03
C THR A 450 4.54 21.18 36.14
N LEU A 451 5.43 22.07 36.54
CA LEU A 451 6.83 21.78 36.88
C LEU A 451 7.03 21.55 38.41
N GLN A 452 5.96 21.49 39.20
CA GLN A 452 6.04 21.53 40.67
C GLN A 452 6.92 20.43 41.27
N ASP A 453 6.97 19.24 40.62
CA ASP A 453 7.69 18.08 41.12
C ASP A 453 8.93 17.72 40.30
N ILE A 454 9.42 18.63 39.46
CA ILE A 454 10.52 18.34 38.52
C ILE A 454 11.81 17.89 39.22
N GLY A 455 12.13 18.44 40.42
CA GLY A 455 13.29 18.06 41.19
C GLY A 455 13.33 16.57 41.57
N ASN A 456 12.17 15.91 41.64
CA ASN A 456 12.08 14.47 41.91
C ASN A 456 12.46 13.61 40.71
N TYR A 457 12.45 14.18 39.48
CA TYR A 457 12.62 13.44 38.23
C TYR A 457 13.81 13.91 37.39
N SER A 458 14.40 15.09 37.72
CA SER A 458 15.48 15.70 36.94
C SER A 458 16.66 14.74 36.73
N SER A 459 17.12 14.05 37.76
CA SER A 459 18.21 13.07 37.66
C SER A 459 17.90 11.94 36.65
N LYS A 460 16.70 11.34 36.72
CA LYS A 460 16.26 10.26 35.83
C LYS A 460 16.24 10.71 34.36
N TYR A 461 15.82 11.95 34.10
CA TYR A 461 15.81 12.51 32.73
C TYR A 461 17.21 12.89 32.25
N ILE A 462 18.11 13.35 33.13
CA ILE A 462 19.51 13.63 32.80
C ILE A 462 20.25 12.33 32.43
N ASP A 463 20.02 11.24 33.17
CA ASP A 463 20.58 9.93 32.85
C ASP A 463 20.10 9.47 31.45
N ALA A 464 18.81 9.59 31.17
CA ALA A 464 18.24 9.25 29.86
C ALA A 464 18.75 10.16 28.72
N LEU A 465 19.01 11.45 29.00
CA LEU A 465 19.66 12.35 28.01
C LEU A 465 21.06 11.84 27.65
N ASN A 466 21.83 11.31 28.61
CA ASN A 466 23.14 10.71 28.35
C ASN A 466 23.03 9.41 27.53
N GLU A 467 22.03 8.57 27.78
CA GLU A 467 21.76 7.37 26.98
C GLU A 467 21.41 7.73 25.53
N VAL A 468 20.51 8.69 25.35
CA VAL A 468 20.10 9.17 24.00
C VAL A 468 21.29 9.80 23.27
N LYS A 469 22.13 10.59 23.98
CA LYS A 469 23.38 11.16 23.46
C LYS A 469 24.28 10.07 22.88
N ALA A 470 24.53 9.01 23.66
CA ALA A 470 25.38 7.90 23.24
C ALA A 470 24.77 7.11 22.05
N ALA A 471 23.48 6.78 22.13
CA ALA A 471 22.78 6.00 21.12
C ALA A 471 22.68 6.71 19.75
N LYS A 472 22.58 8.04 19.75
CA LYS A 472 22.48 8.87 18.53
C LYS A 472 23.80 9.52 18.11
N HIS A 473 24.91 9.24 18.81
CA HIS A 473 26.23 9.81 18.56
C HIS A 473 26.25 11.35 18.57
N LEU A 474 25.52 11.96 19.52
CA LEU A 474 25.43 13.41 19.66
C LEU A 474 26.51 13.93 20.60
N ASP A 475 26.93 15.18 20.40
CA ASP A 475 27.90 15.84 21.27
C ASP A 475 27.23 16.39 22.53
N TRP A 476 26.01 16.86 22.41
CA TRP A 476 25.25 17.46 23.50
C TRP A 476 23.75 17.16 23.32
N THR A 477 23.06 16.82 24.40
CA THR A 477 21.61 16.63 24.42
C THR A 477 20.97 17.48 25.51
N LEU A 478 19.85 18.07 25.14
CA LEU A 478 19.08 19.00 25.96
C LEU A 478 17.59 18.61 25.92
N LEU A 479 16.88 18.86 27.03
CA LEU A 479 15.42 18.72 27.08
C LEU A 479 14.82 19.98 27.70
N MET A 480 14.05 20.71 26.93
CA MET A 480 13.23 21.83 27.40
C MET A 480 11.88 21.30 27.88
N ILE A 481 11.54 21.54 29.13
CA ILE A 481 10.27 21.12 29.75
C ILE A 481 9.48 22.38 30.08
N THR A 482 8.32 22.55 29.45
CA THR A 482 7.48 23.75 29.57
C THR A 482 6.24 23.49 30.42
N ASP A 483 6.05 24.24 31.50
CA ASP A 483 4.79 24.39 32.23
C ASP A 483 3.87 25.29 31.42
N VAL A 484 2.91 24.67 30.74
CA VAL A 484 1.99 25.39 29.82
C VAL A 484 1.07 26.35 30.58
N LEU A 485 0.68 26.00 31.82
CA LEU A 485 -0.25 26.82 32.58
C LEU A 485 0.43 28.06 33.17
N LYS A 486 1.70 27.93 33.57
CA LYS A 486 2.48 29.05 34.11
C LYS A 486 3.36 29.75 33.07
N CYS A 487 3.49 29.22 31.87
CA CYS A 487 4.39 29.71 30.81
C CYS A 487 5.84 29.86 31.31
N ARG A 488 6.37 28.81 31.90
CA ARG A 488 7.72 28.76 32.46
C ARG A 488 8.37 27.46 32.02
N SER A 489 9.66 27.51 31.72
CA SER A 489 10.39 26.28 31.34
C SER A 489 11.61 26.02 32.21
N ILE A 490 11.98 24.74 32.26
CA ILE A 490 13.26 24.26 32.80
C ILE A 490 13.98 23.55 31.66
N LEU A 491 15.30 23.73 31.59
CA LEU A 491 16.19 23.04 30.69
C LEU A 491 16.99 21.99 31.44
N LEU A 492 16.93 20.75 30.98
CA LEU A 492 17.82 19.67 31.43
C LEU A 492 18.92 19.45 30.41
N SER A 493 20.14 19.19 30.85
CA SER A 493 21.32 18.99 30.00
C SER A 493 21.99 17.64 30.29
N SER A 494 22.54 16.98 29.27
CA SER A 494 23.37 15.78 29.43
C SER A 494 24.78 16.07 30.00
N GLY A 495 25.08 17.33 30.35
CA GLY A 495 26.41 17.76 30.78
C GLY A 495 27.37 17.93 29.59
N HIS A 496 27.66 19.17 29.25
CA HIS A 496 28.67 19.54 28.26
C HIS A 496 29.34 20.83 28.70
N LYS A 497 30.63 21.01 28.37
CA LYS A 497 31.39 22.23 28.77
C LYS A 497 30.76 23.53 28.26
N LEU A 498 29.94 23.48 27.23
CA LEU A 498 29.25 24.66 26.67
C LEU A 498 28.04 25.08 27.52
N GLU A 499 27.55 24.24 28.42
CA GLU A 499 26.41 24.61 29.30
C GLU A 499 26.72 25.78 30.23
N ASP A 500 28.03 25.99 30.57
CA ASP A 500 28.49 27.14 31.38
C ASP A 500 28.38 28.48 30.65
N ARG A 501 28.12 28.45 29.35
CA ARG A 501 27.92 29.65 28.52
C ARG A 501 26.45 30.01 28.29
N LEU A 502 25.52 29.15 28.75
CA LEU A 502 24.10 29.48 28.68
C LEU A 502 23.80 30.65 29.66
N SER A 503 22.98 31.59 29.21
CA SER A 503 22.58 32.73 30.02
C SER A 503 21.55 32.40 31.11
N TYR A 504 21.01 31.18 31.11
CA TYR A 504 20.00 30.75 32.06
C TYR A 504 20.57 30.47 33.44
N GLU A 505 19.80 30.74 34.50
CA GLU A 505 20.18 30.48 35.87
C GLU A 505 20.27 28.96 36.13
N ARG A 506 21.44 28.49 36.54
CA ARG A 506 21.63 27.10 36.98
C ARG A 506 21.06 26.89 38.36
N VAL A 507 19.99 26.13 38.48
CA VAL A 507 19.32 25.84 39.78
C VAL A 507 19.83 24.57 40.44
N GLU A 508 20.26 23.58 39.65
CA GLU A 508 20.89 22.33 40.06
C GLU A 508 21.94 21.90 39.00
N PRO A 509 22.82 20.93 39.30
CA PRO A 509 23.72 20.41 38.28
C PRO A 509 22.95 19.96 37.04
N HIS A 510 23.28 20.51 35.86
CA HIS A 510 22.64 20.23 34.56
C HIS A 510 21.16 20.65 34.46
N VAL A 511 20.66 21.46 35.42
CA VAL A 511 19.27 21.97 35.44
C VAL A 511 19.29 23.50 35.44
N PHE A 512 18.61 24.09 34.46
CA PHE A 512 18.59 25.55 34.29
C PHE A 512 17.16 26.07 34.32
N ASP A 513 16.93 27.16 35.01
CA ASP A 513 15.66 27.88 34.96
C ASP A 513 15.66 28.82 33.76
N MET A 514 14.74 28.57 32.85
CA MET A 514 14.58 29.38 31.64
C MET A 514 13.57 30.53 31.84
N HIS A 515 13.03 30.70 33.05
CA HIS A 515 12.01 31.69 33.37
C HIS A 515 10.83 31.62 32.39
N ASP A 516 10.51 32.73 31.73
CA ASP A 516 9.37 32.87 30.78
C ASP A 516 9.67 32.37 29.35
N ALA A 517 10.80 31.67 29.15
CA ALA A 517 11.09 31.07 27.85
C ALA A 517 10.22 29.84 27.65
N VAL A 518 9.43 29.84 26.56
CA VAL A 518 8.50 28.75 26.21
C VAL A 518 8.68 28.23 24.79
N SER A 519 9.59 28.82 24.02
CA SER A 519 9.85 28.47 22.63
C SER A 519 11.26 27.98 22.41
N ARG A 520 11.41 26.68 22.04
CA ARG A 520 12.70 26.11 21.60
C ARG A 520 13.30 26.90 20.46
N LYS A 521 12.49 27.24 19.45
CA LYS A 521 12.91 27.88 18.20
C LYS A 521 13.36 29.32 18.38
N MET A 522 12.60 30.09 19.14
CA MET A 522 12.79 31.54 19.26
C MET A 522 13.67 31.96 20.43
N GLN A 523 13.76 31.12 21.46
CA GLN A 523 14.43 31.50 22.71
C GLN A 523 15.59 30.56 23.07
N LEU A 524 15.41 29.23 23.01
CA LEU A 524 16.48 28.29 23.37
C LEU A 524 17.54 28.12 22.27
N LEU A 525 17.13 27.97 21.01
CA LEU A 525 18.07 27.75 19.92
C LEU A 525 19.07 28.90 19.72
N PRO A 526 18.69 30.20 19.78
CA PRO A 526 19.66 31.30 19.75
C PRO A 526 20.70 31.23 20.88
N GLU A 527 20.31 30.83 22.10
CA GLU A 527 21.22 30.67 23.24
C GLU A 527 22.23 29.53 23.00
N ILE A 528 21.74 28.39 22.44
CA ILE A 528 22.62 27.28 22.08
C ILE A 528 23.63 27.73 21.01
N ILE A 529 23.18 28.42 19.98
CA ILE A 529 24.06 28.95 18.92
C ILE A 529 25.08 29.93 19.50
N TYR A 530 24.66 30.80 20.41
CA TYR A 530 25.58 31.70 21.12
C TYR A 530 26.61 30.92 21.96
N ALA A 531 26.17 29.93 22.73
CA ALA A 531 27.07 29.12 23.58
C ALA A 531 28.10 28.34 22.73
N VAL A 532 27.75 27.93 21.51
CA VAL A 532 28.65 27.21 20.61
C VAL A 532 29.65 28.15 19.93
N ASN A 533 29.23 29.36 19.53
CA ASN A 533 30.05 30.30 18.75
C ASN A 533 30.82 31.32 19.59
N GLY A 534 30.41 31.56 20.81
CA GLY A 534 31.06 32.48 21.79
C GLY A 534 32.14 31.80 22.56
#